data_04d4823a738f1e583f9c40e157631157
#
_entry.id   04d4823a738f1e583f9c40e157631157
#
_cell.length_a   1.000
_cell.length_b   1.000
_cell.length_c   1.000
_cell.angle_alpha   90.00
_cell.angle_beta   90.00
_cell.angle_gamma   90.00
#
_symmetry.space_group_name_H-M   'P 1'
#
loop_
_entity.id
_entity.type
_entity.pdbx_description
1 polymer ?
#
loop_
_entity_poly.entity_id
_entity_poly.type
_entity_poly.pdbx_seq_one_letter_code
_entity_poly.pdbx_strand_id
1 'polypeptide(L)'
;QSCNDLLTENVVSRIGNDYINTAKGLNDATSAAYSSMRSWYGTERGMNLSIFGTDSYTNGADGSWKFMNTYTTDFDTRNGSISELWNDFYLGINTCNAIIERSAKVTGLSDAIKKQRVAEAKFIRAHHYFILTQLFGGVDLRLTETVAPTKDVKRSTVAAQYAQIIKDLSEAIPDLEAKSKSADFGRVTRPAAEHLLGKVYLYDNKFVDSANVLETLISST
;
A
#
# COMPACT_ATOMS: atom_id res chain seq x y z
N GLN A 1 -41.93 11.92 24.59
CA GLN A 1 -41.06 12.18 23.42
C GLN A 1 -39.63 11.90 23.84
N SER A 2 -39.03 10.93 23.24
CA SER A 2 -37.72 10.38 23.56
C SER A 2 -36.60 11.33 23.08
N CYS A 3 -35.61 11.58 23.94
CA CYS A 3 -34.42 12.40 23.65
C CYS A 3 -33.44 11.72 22.65
N ASN A 4 -33.92 11.05 21.63
CA ASN A 4 -33.08 10.38 20.64
C ASN A 4 -32.28 11.34 19.74
N ASP A 5 -32.76 12.58 19.56
CA ASP A 5 -32.06 13.59 18.74
C ASP A 5 -30.78 14.15 19.37
N LEU A 6 -30.64 14.06 20.70
CA LEU A 6 -29.42 14.49 21.40
C LEU A 6 -28.26 13.48 21.34
N LEU A 7 -28.54 12.27 20.88
CA LEU A 7 -27.56 11.19 20.74
C LEU A 7 -27.02 11.02 19.31
N THR A 8 -27.58 11.79 18.36
CA THR A 8 -27.07 11.81 16.99
C THR A 8 -25.87 12.74 16.91
N GLU A 9 -24.67 12.17 16.84
CA GLU A 9 -23.45 12.96 16.65
C GLU A 9 -23.51 13.67 15.30
N ASN A 10 -23.65 14.99 15.30
CA ASN A 10 -23.51 15.80 14.10
C ASN A 10 -22.03 16.13 13.91
N VAL A 11 -21.32 15.30 13.13
CA VAL A 11 -19.88 15.44 12.89
C VAL A 11 -19.62 16.66 12.01
N VAL A 12 -19.31 17.80 12.62
CA VAL A 12 -19.06 19.08 11.92
C VAL A 12 -17.58 19.22 11.51
N SER A 13 -16.66 18.51 12.17
CA SER A 13 -15.20 18.68 12.01
C SER A 13 -14.45 17.42 11.54
N ARG A 14 -15.14 16.31 11.31
CA ARG A 14 -14.55 15.07 10.82
C ARG A 14 -15.26 14.59 9.56
N ILE A 15 -14.52 13.99 8.65
CA ILE A 15 -15.10 13.25 7.53
C ILE A 15 -15.77 12.01 8.11
N GLY A 16 -17.11 11.90 8.00
CA GLY A 16 -17.84 10.73 8.47
C GLY A 16 -17.46 9.46 7.72
N ASN A 17 -17.60 8.30 8.37
CA ASN A 17 -17.26 7.00 7.77
C ASN A 17 -18.00 6.74 6.45
N ASP A 18 -19.14 7.37 6.23
CA ASP A 18 -19.94 7.20 5.01
C ASP A 18 -19.45 8.06 3.84
N TYR A 19 -18.52 8.99 4.08
CA TYR A 19 -18.00 9.86 3.03
C TYR A 19 -17.39 9.06 1.86
N ILE A 20 -16.66 8.00 2.15
CA ILE A 20 -16.06 7.12 1.13
C ILE A 20 -17.11 6.47 0.21
N ASN A 21 -18.39 6.39 0.63
CA ASN A 21 -19.47 5.84 -0.17
C ASN A 21 -19.99 6.85 -1.23
N THR A 22 -19.46 8.07 -1.27
CA THR A 22 -19.75 9.07 -2.30
C THR A 22 -18.72 9.04 -3.42
N ALA A 23 -19.08 9.55 -4.60
CA ALA A 23 -18.16 9.67 -5.75
C ALA A 23 -16.89 10.46 -5.41
N LYS A 24 -17.06 11.61 -4.71
CA LYS A 24 -15.94 12.43 -4.26
C LYS A 24 -15.11 11.68 -3.20
N GLY A 25 -15.76 11.06 -2.23
CA GLY A 25 -15.10 10.33 -1.14
C GLY A 25 -14.25 9.16 -1.63
N LEU A 26 -14.72 8.39 -2.63
CA LEU A 26 -13.92 7.32 -3.21
C LEU A 26 -12.67 7.84 -3.91
N ASN A 27 -12.78 8.94 -4.66
CA ASN A 27 -11.62 9.57 -5.30
C ASN A 27 -10.63 10.14 -4.28
N ASP A 28 -11.12 10.80 -3.23
CA ASP A 28 -10.30 11.36 -2.17
C ASP A 28 -9.60 10.24 -1.36
N ALA A 29 -10.31 9.15 -1.05
CA ALA A 29 -9.73 7.97 -0.39
C ALA A 29 -8.63 7.33 -1.25
N THR A 30 -8.84 7.24 -2.58
CA THR A 30 -7.80 6.74 -3.49
C THR A 30 -6.57 7.65 -3.46
N SER A 31 -6.74 8.96 -3.46
CA SER A 31 -5.63 9.91 -3.35
C SER A 31 -4.93 9.81 -1.99
N ALA A 32 -5.68 9.58 -0.91
CA ALA A 32 -5.12 9.33 0.43
C ALA A 32 -4.31 8.03 0.47
N ALA A 33 -4.75 6.97 -0.23
CA ALA A 33 -3.99 5.73 -0.34
C ALA A 33 -2.63 5.95 -1.02
N TYR A 34 -2.57 6.76 -2.09
CA TYR A 34 -1.28 7.15 -2.69
C TYR A 34 -0.38 7.93 -1.71
N SER A 35 -0.97 8.76 -0.85
CA SER A 35 -0.20 9.53 0.13
C SER A 35 0.60 8.63 1.08
N SER A 36 0.11 7.43 1.42
CA SER A 36 0.83 6.49 2.27
C SER A 36 2.14 5.97 1.65
N MET A 37 2.27 5.97 0.32
CA MET A 37 3.52 5.61 -0.36
C MET A 37 4.66 6.62 -0.11
N ARG A 38 4.32 7.85 0.27
CA ARG A 38 5.31 8.92 0.54
C ARG A 38 6.19 8.58 1.75
N SER A 39 5.72 7.75 2.65
CA SER A 39 6.51 7.29 3.78
C SER A 39 7.72 6.43 3.36
N TRP A 40 7.69 5.88 2.16
CA TRP A 40 8.80 5.15 1.56
C TRP A 40 9.59 6.00 0.55
N TYR A 41 8.91 6.66 -0.39
CA TYR A 41 9.55 7.38 -1.49
C TYR A 41 9.75 8.87 -1.24
N GLY A 42 8.95 9.48 -0.38
CA GLY A 42 8.94 10.93 -0.15
C GLY A 42 9.81 11.39 1.03
N THR A 43 10.45 10.45 1.73
CA THR A 43 11.31 10.69 2.89
C THR A 43 12.60 9.88 2.75
N GLU A 44 13.60 10.18 3.56
CA GLU A 44 14.85 9.41 3.65
C GLU A 44 14.64 7.99 4.24
N ARG A 45 13.45 7.70 4.79
CA ARG A 45 13.15 6.43 5.50
C ARG A 45 13.32 5.21 4.61
N GLY A 46 12.81 5.26 3.37
CA GLY A 46 12.97 4.15 2.42
C GLY A 46 14.43 3.88 2.10
N MET A 47 15.24 4.93 1.93
CA MET A 47 16.66 4.81 1.72
C MET A 47 17.38 4.26 2.97
N ASN A 48 17.07 4.79 4.14
CA ASN A 48 17.69 4.35 5.39
C ASN A 48 17.42 2.86 5.67
N LEU A 49 16.17 2.39 5.45
CA LEU A 49 15.76 1.01 5.72
C LEU A 49 16.18 0.01 4.63
N SER A 50 16.56 0.47 3.45
CA SER A 50 16.93 -0.42 2.33
C SER A 50 18.42 -0.41 1.97
N ILE A 51 19.14 0.65 2.29
CA ILE A 51 20.53 0.86 1.83
C ILE A 51 21.53 0.87 2.98
N PHE A 52 21.18 1.42 4.15
CA PHE A 52 22.09 1.40 5.28
C PHE A 52 22.29 -0.03 5.78
N GLY A 53 23.53 -0.32 6.23
CA GLY A 53 23.93 -1.68 6.62
C GLY A 53 24.34 -2.58 5.46
N THR A 54 24.34 -2.06 4.21
CA THR A 54 24.91 -2.74 3.06
C THR A 54 26.41 -2.37 2.90
N ASP A 55 27.09 -3.07 2.01
CA ASP A 55 28.48 -2.80 1.66
C ASP A 55 28.67 -1.56 0.76
N SER A 56 27.57 -1.04 0.20
CA SER A 56 27.59 0.04 -0.78
C SER A 56 27.47 1.43 -0.17
N TYR A 57 26.88 1.54 1.05
CA TYR A 57 26.59 2.81 1.70
C TYR A 57 26.87 2.80 3.20
N THR A 58 27.40 3.91 3.69
CA THR A 58 27.51 4.20 5.11
C THR A 58 26.96 5.56 5.44
N ASN A 59 26.37 5.71 6.61
CA ASN A 59 25.95 6.99 7.13
C ASN A 59 27.17 7.89 7.39
N GLY A 60 27.01 9.19 7.16
CA GLY A 60 28.06 10.20 7.39
C GLY A 60 28.49 10.33 8.87
N ALA A 61 29.30 11.33 9.14
CA ALA A 61 29.92 11.51 10.45
C ALA A 61 28.96 12.00 11.56
N ASP A 62 27.83 12.61 11.19
CA ASP A 62 26.85 13.15 12.17
C ASP A 62 26.11 12.09 13.01
N GLY A 63 26.12 10.88 12.55
CA GLY A 63 25.80 9.72 13.37
C GLY A 63 24.33 9.43 13.66
N SER A 64 23.38 10.28 13.26
CA SER A 64 21.95 10.14 13.63
C SER A 64 21.34 8.76 13.27
N TRP A 65 21.81 8.14 12.19
CA TRP A 65 21.34 6.83 11.71
C TRP A 65 22.45 5.78 11.68
N LYS A 66 23.59 6.07 12.31
CA LYS A 66 24.80 5.21 12.26
C LYS A 66 24.55 3.80 12.77
N PHE A 67 23.63 3.66 13.74
CA PHE A 67 23.23 2.36 14.28
C PHE A 67 22.66 1.40 13.23
N MET A 68 22.07 1.91 12.14
CA MET A 68 21.59 1.08 11.01
C MET A 68 22.77 0.48 10.20
N ASN A 69 23.91 1.17 10.15
CA ASN A 69 25.12 0.62 9.52
C ASN A 69 25.88 -0.33 10.43
N THR A 70 25.90 -0.03 11.74
CA THR A 70 26.73 -0.74 12.71
C THR A 70 25.98 -1.81 13.48
N TYR A 71 24.67 -1.93 13.26
CA TYR A 71 23.77 -2.88 13.93
C TYR A 71 23.91 -2.87 15.45
N THR A 72 24.04 -1.67 16.05
CA THR A 72 24.14 -1.49 17.49
C THR A 72 22.78 -1.65 18.18
N THR A 73 22.78 -1.65 19.51
CA THR A 73 21.60 -1.83 20.36
C THR A 73 20.49 -0.80 20.12
N ASP A 74 20.82 0.36 19.52
CA ASP A 74 19.84 1.38 19.14
C ASP A 74 19.01 0.96 17.92
N PHE A 75 19.41 -0.08 17.20
CA PHE A 75 18.63 -0.70 16.12
C PHE A 75 17.66 -1.71 16.73
N ASP A 76 16.60 -1.22 17.31
CA ASP A 76 15.54 -2.03 17.93
C ASP A 76 14.14 -1.72 17.34
N THR A 77 13.16 -2.53 17.75
CA THR A 77 11.77 -2.42 17.28
C THR A 77 11.05 -1.13 17.71
N ARG A 78 11.63 -0.34 18.63
CA ARG A 78 11.11 0.95 19.11
C ARG A 78 11.64 2.10 18.26
N ASN A 79 12.54 1.82 17.32
CA ASN A 79 13.06 2.84 16.41
C ASN A 79 11.94 3.53 15.64
N GLY A 80 11.93 4.87 15.68
CA GLY A 80 10.88 5.69 15.08
C GLY A 80 10.67 5.42 13.59
N SER A 81 11.74 5.29 12.81
CA SER A 81 11.62 5.02 11.37
C SER A 81 10.95 3.68 11.05
N ILE A 82 11.21 2.66 11.85
CA ILE A 82 10.60 1.33 11.69
C ILE A 82 9.11 1.38 12.07
N SER A 83 8.80 1.93 13.23
CA SER A 83 7.43 1.99 13.73
C SER A 83 6.53 2.92 12.90
N GLU A 84 7.06 4.05 12.44
CA GLU A 84 6.33 4.97 11.58
C GLU A 84 6.03 4.37 10.20
N LEU A 85 7.01 3.69 9.55
CA LEU A 85 6.76 2.99 8.30
C LEU A 85 5.66 1.94 8.46
N TRP A 86 5.74 1.14 9.52
CA TRP A 86 4.73 0.13 9.84
C TRP A 86 3.34 0.75 9.98
N ASN A 87 3.22 1.80 10.77
CA ASN A 87 1.95 2.48 11.02
C ASN A 87 1.38 3.10 9.73
N ASP A 88 2.21 3.81 8.97
CA ASP A 88 1.80 4.46 7.72
C ASP A 88 1.32 3.43 6.68
N PHE A 89 2.02 2.30 6.57
CA PHE A 89 1.65 1.27 5.61
C PHE A 89 0.38 0.54 6.02
N TYR A 90 0.19 0.22 7.31
CA TYR A 90 -1.05 -0.40 7.75
C TYR A 90 -2.25 0.56 7.67
N LEU A 91 -2.04 1.85 7.88
CA LEU A 91 -3.07 2.86 7.61
C LEU A 91 -3.43 2.91 6.11
N GLY A 92 -2.42 2.89 5.24
CA GLY A 92 -2.61 2.81 3.79
C GLY A 92 -3.32 1.53 3.36
N ILE A 93 -2.95 0.37 3.90
CA ILE A 93 -3.60 -0.92 3.66
C ILE A 93 -5.07 -0.86 4.08
N ASN A 94 -5.37 -0.28 5.24
CA ASN A 94 -6.76 -0.14 5.70
C ASN A 94 -7.58 0.76 4.77
N THR A 95 -7.00 1.86 4.30
CA THR A 95 -7.63 2.74 3.30
C THR A 95 -7.89 1.98 1.99
N CYS A 96 -6.93 1.17 1.52
CA CYS A 96 -7.13 0.32 0.34
C CYS A 96 -8.25 -0.70 0.54
N ASN A 97 -8.32 -1.34 1.72
CA ASN A 97 -9.40 -2.28 2.04
C ASN A 97 -10.77 -1.60 1.99
N ALA A 98 -10.90 -0.40 2.57
CA ALA A 98 -12.12 0.39 2.52
C ALA A 98 -12.55 0.72 1.08
N ILE A 99 -11.60 1.12 0.21
CA ILE A 99 -11.86 1.38 -1.22
C ILE A 99 -12.39 0.11 -1.90
N ILE A 100 -11.71 -1.02 -1.71
CA ILE A 100 -12.06 -2.30 -2.34
C ILE A 100 -13.46 -2.76 -1.91
N GLU A 101 -13.77 -2.70 -0.63
CA GLU A 101 -15.05 -3.19 -0.10
C GLU A 101 -16.23 -2.26 -0.39
N ARG A 102 -16.01 -0.94 -0.37
CA ARG A 102 -17.10 0.03 -0.45
C ARG A 102 -17.39 0.53 -1.85
N SER A 103 -16.44 0.39 -2.80
CA SER A 103 -16.58 0.93 -4.16
C SER A 103 -17.85 0.51 -4.88
N ALA A 104 -18.32 -0.72 -4.69
CA ALA A 104 -19.54 -1.23 -5.31
C ALA A 104 -20.80 -0.44 -4.88
N LYS A 105 -20.81 0.12 -3.67
CA LYS A 105 -21.93 0.88 -3.11
C LYS A 105 -21.94 2.36 -3.54
N VAL A 106 -20.84 2.83 -4.12
CA VAL A 106 -20.70 4.24 -4.53
C VAL A 106 -21.61 4.54 -5.71
N THR A 107 -22.40 5.60 -5.58
CA THR A 107 -23.25 6.15 -6.66
C THR A 107 -22.58 7.35 -7.33
N GLY A 108 -22.99 7.67 -8.56
CA GLY A 108 -22.46 8.84 -9.28
C GLY A 108 -21.12 8.62 -9.98
N LEU A 109 -20.59 7.38 -10.02
CA LEU A 109 -19.42 6.98 -10.81
C LEU A 109 -19.78 5.82 -11.73
N SER A 110 -19.18 5.80 -12.94
CA SER A 110 -19.27 4.65 -13.82
C SER A 110 -18.56 3.43 -13.23
N ASP A 111 -19.00 2.23 -13.63
CA ASP A 111 -18.35 0.99 -13.17
C ASP A 111 -16.89 0.90 -13.61
N ALA A 112 -16.55 1.47 -14.77
CA ALA A 112 -15.16 1.55 -15.23
C ALA A 112 -14.28 2.37 -14.26
N ILE A 113 -14.77 3.53 -13.79
CA ILE A 113 -14.03 4.34 -12.81
C ILE A 113 -13.92 3.62 -11.47
N LYS A 114 -14.99 2.98 -11.01
CA LYS A 114 -14.94 2.19 -9.76
C LYS A 114 -13.91 1.07 -9.83
N LYS A 115 -13.91 0.29 -10.94
CA LYS A 115 -12.93 -0.77 -11.18
C LYS A 115 -11.51 -0.23 -11.19
N GLN A 116 -11.28 0.90 -11.85
CA GLN A 116 -9.97 1.56 -11.86
C GLN A 116 -9.52 1.95 -10.44
N ARG A 117 -10.40 2.55 -9.61
CA ARG A 117 -10.05 2.91 -8.21
C ARG A 117 -9.75 1.68 -7.35
N VAL A 118 -10.48 0.58 -7.56
CA VAL A 118 -10.20 -0.71 -6.92
C VAL A 118 -8.86 -1.27 -7.37
N ALA A 119 -8.53 -1.19 -8.66
CA ALA A 119 -7.25 -1.63 -9.19
C ALA A 119 -6.08 -0.83 -8.61
N GLU A 120 -6.22 0.50 -8.53
CA GLU A 120 -5.23 1.36 -7.88
C GLU A 120 -5.03 0.98 -6.40
N ALA A 121 -6.12 0.75 -5.66
CA ALA A 121 -6.06 0.33 -4.27
C ALA A 121 -5.39 -1.05 -4.09
N LYS A 122 -5.68 -2.01 -4.95
CA LYS A 122 -5.01 -3.33 -4.96
C LYS A 122 -3.52 -3.19 -5.23
N PHE A 123 -3.12 -2.38 -6.20
CA PHE A 123 -1.71 -2.10 -6.47
C PHE A 123 -1.00 -1.52 -5.24
N ILE A 124 -1.57 -0.50 -4.60
CA ILE A 124 -0.98 0.15 -3.42
C ILE A 124 -0.88 -0.84 -2.26
N ARG A 125 -1.94 -1.64 -2.02
CA ARG A 125 -1.93 -2.68 -0.98
C ARG A 125 -0.85 -3.73 -1.24
N ALA A 126 -0.73 -4.20 -2.47
CA ALA A 126 0.30 -5.14 -2.89
C ALA A 126 1.72 -4.55 -2.69
N HIS A 127 1.93 -3.30 -3.07
CA HIS A 127 3.18 -2.58 -2.86
C HIS A 127 3.56 -2.51 -1.37
N HIS A 128 2.60 -2.14 -0.50
CA HIS A 128 2.87 -2.06 0.93
C HIS A 128 3.20 -3.42 1.53
N TYR A 129 2.44 -4.47 1.20
CA TYR A 129 2.76 -5.82 1.65
C TYR A 129 4.08 -6.32 1.09
N PHE A 130 4.44 -5.99 -0.14
CA PHE A 130 5.74 -6.36 -0.70
C PHE A 130 6.90 -5.75 0.12
N ILE A 131 6.87 -4.45 0.41
CA ILE A 131 7.89 -3.81 1.24
C ILE A 131 7.89 -4.36 2.67
N LEU A 132 6.72 -4.51 3.30
CA LEU A 132 6.61 -5.08 4.63
C LEU A 132 7.18 -6.51 4.68
N THR A 133 6.92 -7.33 3.66
CA THR A 133 7.46 -8.69 3.57
C THR A 133 8.98 -8.70 3.43
N GLN A 134 9.55 -7.76 2.64
CA GLN A 134 10.99 -7.63 2.48
C GLN A 134 11.70 -7.24 3.80
N LEU A 135 11.09 -6.35 4.58
CA LEU A 135 11.71 -5.82 5.81
C LEU A 135 11.43 -6.68 7.05
N PHE A 136 10.24 -7.28 7.14
CA PHE A 136 9.76 -7.92 8.38
C PHE A 136 9.45 -9.42 8.21
N GLY A 137 9.58 -9.96 7.02
CA GLY A 137 9.12 -11.32 6.71
C GLY A 137 7.59 -11.43 6.72
N GLY A 138 7.04 -12.51 7.25
CA GLY A 138 5.59 -12.64 7.38
C GLY A 138 5.02 -11.63 8.37
N VAL A 139 4.01 -10.86 7.97
CA VAL A 139 3.30 -9.87 8.78
C VAL A 139 1.82 -10.22 8.88
N ASP A 140 1.04 -9.46 9.65
CA ASP A 140 -0.41 -9.66 9.71
C ASP A 140 -1.07 -9.28 8.37
N LEU A 141 -1.78 -10.24 7.76
CA LEU A 141 -2.39 -10.06 6.44
C LEU A 141 -3.85 -9.59 6.59
N ARG A 142 -4.06 -8.28 6.58
CA ARG A 142 -5.36 -7.63 6.67
C ARG A 142 -5.92 -7.36 5.28
N LEU A 143 -7.00 -8.03 4.94
CA LEU A 143 -7.65 -7.94 3.62
C LEU A 143 -9.04 -7.28 3.66
N THR A 144 -9.51 -6.98 4.86
CA THR A 144 -10.78 -6.31 5.13
C THR A 144 -10.56 -5.00 5.88
N GLU A 145 -11.50 -4.07 5.71
CA GLU A 145 -11.47 -2.79 6.44
C GLU A 145 -11.58 -3.03 7.95
N THR A 146 -10.66 -2.45 8.69
CA THR A 146 -10.69 -2.43 10.15
C THR A 146 -11.36 -1.14 10.63
N VAL A 147 -12.56 -1.26 11.17
CA VAL A 147 -13.37 -0.12 11.64
C VAL A 147 -13.32 0.08 13.15
N ALA A 148 -12.77 -0.88 13.89
CA ALA A 148 -12.61 -0.84 15.34
C ALA A 148 -11.32 -1.53 15.76
N PRO A 149 -10.74 -1.18 16.92
CA PRO A 149 -9.56 -1.87 17.46
C PRO A 149 -9.81 -3.37 17.61
N THR A 150 -8.86 -4.18 17.17
CA THR A 150 -8.89 -5.64 17.30
C THR A 150 -7.61 -6.16 17.93
N LYS A 151 -7.73 -7.24 18.70
CA LYS A 151 -6.58 -8.00 19.24
C LYS A 151 -6.29 -9.26 18.42
N ASP A 152 -7.10 -9.56 17.40
CA ASP A 152 -6.90 -10.70 16.51
C ASP A 152 -5.83 -10.37 15.47
N VAL A 153 -4.57 -10.49 15.88
CA VAL A 153 -3.39 -10.25 15.05
C VAL A 153 -2.64 -11.56 14.92
N LYS A 154 -2.44 -12.02 13.68
CA LYS A 154 -1.70 -13.26 13.38
C LYS A 154 -0.64 -13.00 12.32
N ARG A 155 0.58 -13.37 12.66
CA ARG A 155 1.66 -13.35 11.68
C ARG A 155 1.39 -14.41 10.60
N SER A 156 1.29 -14.00 9.35
CA SER A 156 1.14 -14.92 8.22
C SER A 156 2.49 -15.44 7.75
N THR A 157 2.49 -16.48 6.94
CA THR A 157 3.73 -16.96 6.30
C THR A 157 4.14 -16.03 5.16
N VAL A 158 5.43 -15.98 4.84
CA VAL A 158 5.96 -15.25 3.68
C VAL A 158 5.30 -15.72 2.38
N ALA A 159 5.08 -17.04 2.23
CA ALA A 159 4.40 -17.59 1.07
C ALA A 159 2.95 -17.08 0.92
N ALA A 160 2.20 -16.95 2.02
CA ALA A 160 0.86 -16.38 2.00
C ALA A 160 0.87 -14.89 1.63
N GLN A 161 1.90 -14.14 2.07
CA GLN A 161 2.09 -12.76 1.67
C GLN A 161 2.30 -12.65 0.15
N TYR A 162 3.27 -13.39 -0.42
CA TYR A 162 3.51 -13.37 -1.85
C TYR A 162 2.29 -13.80 -2.66
N ALA A 163 1.56 -14.83 -2.23
CA ALA A 163 0.35 -15.26 -2.89
C ALA A 163 -0.69 -14.14 -2.96
N GLN A 164 -0.88 -13.39 -1.87
CA GLN A 164 -1.83 -12.26 -1.86
C GLN A 164 -1.32 -11.08 -2.70
N ILE A 165 -0.05 -10.75 -2.63
CA ILE A 165 0.56 -9.67 -3.43
C ILE A 165 0.38 -9.97 -4.93
N ILE A 166 0.70 -11.18 -5.37
CA ILE A 166 0.52 -11.63 -6.76
C ILE A 166 -0.95 -11.55 -7.17
N LYS A 167 -1.86 -12.00 -6.31
CA LYS A 167 -3.30 -11.95 -6.55
C LYS A 167 -3.76 -10.49 -6.75
N ASP A 168 -3.40 -9.59 -5.85
CA ASP A 168 -3.79 -8.18 -5.94
C ASP A 168 -3.29 -7.52 -7.23
N LEU A 169 -2.02 -7.77 -7.62
CA LEU A 169 -1.46 -7.23 -8.85
C LEU A 169 -2.11 -7.82 -10.10
N SER A 170 -2.30 -9.14 -10.14
CA SER A 170 -2.93 -9.81 -11.28
C SER A 170 -4.38 -9.37 -11.50
N GLU A 171 -5.12 -9.12 -10.42
CA GLU A 171 -6.48 -8.61 -10.47
C GLU A 171 -6.55 -7.10 -10.79
N ALA A 172 -5.50 -6.33 -10.49
CA ALA A 172 -5.45 -4.90 -10.78
C ALA A 172 -5.10 -4.59 -12.25
N ILE A 173 -4.15 -5.32 -12.83
CA ILE A 173 -3.57 -5.05 -14.15
C ILE A 173 -4.61 -4.81 -15.24
N PRO A 174 -5.70 -5.62 -15.41
CA PRO A 174 -6.68 -5.44 -16.46
C PRO A 174 -7.44 -4.11 -16.40
N ASP A 175 -7.65 -3.57 -15.20
CA ASP A 175 -8.47 -2.38 -14.97
C ASP A 175 -7.63 -1.08 -14.83
N LEU A 176 -6.30 -1.17 -14.96
CA LEU A 176 -5.39 -0.02 -14.95
C LEU A 176 -5.21 0.57 -16.37
N GLU A 177 -5.02 1.88 -16.42
CA GLU A 177 -4.73 2.60 -17.66
C GLU A 177 -3.41 2.15 -18.28
N ALA A 178 -3.39 1.99 -19.60
CA ALA A 178 -2.18 1.59 -20.32
C ALA A 178 -1.10 2.70 -20.30
N LYS A 179 -1.52 3.98 -20.24
CA LYS A 179 -0.62 5.14 -20.22
C LYS A 179 -1.14 6.16 -19.22
N SER A 180 -0.23 6.93 -18.64
CA SER A 180 -0.60 8.06 -17.79
C SER A 180 -1.34 9.12 -18.61
N LYS A 181 -2.46 9.60 -18.08
CA LYS A 181 -3.20 10.73 -18.63
C LYS A 181 -2.74 12.02 -17.96
N SER A 182 -2.71 13.14 -18.70
CA SER A 182 -2.26 14.43 -18.14
C SER A 182 -3.08 14.87 -16.92
N ALA A 183 -4.38 14.59 -16.90
CA ALA A 183 -5.26 14.89 -15.76
C ALA A 183 -5.05 13.99 -14.55
N ASP A 184 -4.49 12.80 -14.75
CA ASP A 184 -4.24 11.77 -13.73
C ASP A 184 -2.73 11.45 -13.60
N PHE A 185 -1.89 12.42 -13.91
CA PHE A 185 -0.43 12.24 -13.83
C PHE A 185 -0.01 11.81 -12.41
N GLY A 186 0.81 10.76 -12.35
CA GLY A 186 1.27 10.18 -11.08
C GLY A 186 0.42 9.01 -10.57
N ARG A 187 -0.74 8.72 -11.17
CA ARG A 187 -1.47 7.48 -10.86
C ARG A 187 -0.80 6.27 -11.50
N VAL A 188 -0.96 5.12 -10.86
CA VAL A 188 -0.40 3.85 -11.36
C VAL A 188 -0.97 3.50 -12.72
N THR A 189 -0.09 3.02 -13.59
CA THR A 189 -0.43 2.50 -14.92
C THR A 189 -0.26 0.99 -14.95
N ARG A 190 -0.85 0.35 -15.97
CA ARG A 190 -0.68 -1.09 -16.21
C ARG A 190 0.80 -1.49 -16.28
N PRO A 191 1.67 -0.82 -17.07
CA PRO A 191 3.10 -1.13 -17.10
C PRO A 191 3.79 -1.07 -15.73
N ALA A 192 3.39 -0.11 -14.88
CA ALA A 192 3.95 -0.02 -13.53
C ALA A 192 3.54 -1.22 -12.65
N ALA A 193 2.31 -1.70 -12.79
CA ALA A 193 1.83 -2.87 -12.06
C ALA A 193 2.46 -4.18 -12.59
N GLU A 194 2.62 -4.30 -13.90
CA GLU A 194 3.32 -5.44 -14.55
C GLU A 194 4.79 -5.48 -14.12
N HIS A 195 5.47 -4.35 -14.08
CA HIS A 195 6.84 -4.27 -13.58
C HIS A 195 6.94 -4.72 -12.11
N LEU A 196 6.04 -4.25 -11.26
CA LEU A 196 6.01 -4.67 -9.86
C LEU A 196 5.72 -6.18 -9.75
N LEU A 197 4.79 -6.71 -10.54
CA LEU A 197 4.47 -8.14 -10.55
C LEU A 197 5.69 -8.99 -10.96
N GLY A 198 6.40 -8.59 -12.02
CA GLY A 198 7.64 -9.25 -12.43
C GLY A 198 8.69 -9.25 -11.32
N LYS A 199 8.86 -8.12 -10.63
CA LYS A 199 9.76 -8.02 -9.47
C LYS A 199 9.30 -8.94 -8.31
N VAL A 200 8.00 -9.00 -8.02
CA VAL A 200 7.45 -9.87 -6.98
C VAL A 200 7.69 -11.34 -7.30
N TYR A 201 7.47 -11.76 -8.54
CA TYR A 201 7.79 -13.13 -8.97
C TYR A 201 9.27 -13.46 -8.82
N LEU A 202 10.16 -12.52 -9.14
CA LEU A 202 11.61 -12.71 -8.97
C LEU A 202 11.96 -13.00 -7.50
N TYR A 203 11.40 -12.24 -6.57
CA TYR A 203 11.64 -12.40 -5.14
C TYR A 203 10.96 -13.65 -4.54
N ASP A 204 9.88 -14.13 -5.16
CA ASP A 204 9.21 -15.40 -4.80
C ASP A 204 9.83 -16.62 -5.50
N ASN A 205 11.00 -16.47 -6.16
CA ASN A 205 11.72 -17.49 -6.92
C ASN A 205 10.92 -18.09 -8.10
N LYS A 206 9.91 -17.39 -8.59
CA LYS A 206 9.12 -17.74 -9.79
C LYS A 206 9.73 -17.10 -11.03
N PHE A 207 10.95 -17.55 -11.37
CA PHE A 207 11.78 -16.90 -12.41
C PHE A 207 11.15 -16.94 -13.80
N VAL A 208 10.47 -18.02 -14.16
CA VAL A 208 9.78 -18.14 -15.45
C VAL A 208 8.61 -17.17 -15.55
N ASP A 209 7.80 -17.06 -14.50
CA ASP A 209 6.68 -16.12 -14.45
C ASP A 209 7.17 -14.67 -14.50
N SER A 210 8.27 -14.38 -13.80
CA SER A 210 8.93 -13.08 -13.84
C SER A 210 9.39 -12.72 -15.25
N ALA A 211 10.10 -13.62 -15.94
CA ALA A 211 10.56 -13.40 -17.30
C ALA A 211 9.39 -13.16 -18.26
N ASN A 212 8.36 -14.00 -18.23
CA ASN A 212 7.19 -13.88 -19.09
C ASN A 212 6.48 -12.53 -18.97
N VAL A 213 6.27 -12.06 -17.73
CA VAL A 213 5.60 -10.77 -17.49
C VAL A 213 6.47 -9.61 -17.97
N LEU A 214 7.78 -9.64 -17.70
CA LEU A 214 8.70 -8.55 -18.07
C LEU A 214 8.97 -8.51 -19.58
N GLU A 215 9.05 -9.66 -20.24
CA GLU A 215 9.16 -9.73 -21.71
C GLU A 215 7.91 -9.17 -22.40
N THR A 216 6.73 -9.52 -21.88
CA THR A 216 5.45 -8.97 -22.37
C THR A 216 5.42 -7.45 -22.21
N LEU A 217 5.83 -6.95 -21.06
CA LEU A 217 5.90 -5.52 -20.77
C LEU A 217 6.84 -4.79 -21.75
N ILE A 218 8.06 -5.29 -21.94
CA ILE A 218 9.05 -4.69 -22.84
C ILE A 218 8.54 -4.67 -24.29
N SER A 219 7.86 -5.74 -24.73
CA SER A 219 7.34 -5.85 -26.10
C SER A 219 6.13 -4.95 -26.36
N SER A 220 5.44 -4.49 -25.31
CA SER A 220 4.22 -3.66 -25.41
C SER A 220 4.47 -2.15 -25.28
N THR A 221 5.72 -1.76 -25.02
CA THR A 221 6.12 -0.36 -24.79
C THR A 221 6.76 0.25 -26.04
#